data_92263527967e944c786d2733c4fa61f5
#
_entry.id   92263527967e944c786d2733c4fa61f5
#
_cell.length_a   1.000
_cell.length_b   1.000
_cell.length_c   1.000
_cell.angle_alpha   90.00
_cell.angle_beta   90.00
_cell.angle_gamma   90.00
#
_symmetry.space_group_name_H-M   'P 1'
#
loop_
_entity.id
_entity.type
_entity.pdbx_description
1 polymer ?
#
loop_
_entity_poly.entity_id
_entity_poly.type
_entity_poly.pdbx_seq_one_letter_code
_entity_poly.pdbx_strand_id
1 'polypeptide(L)'
;TGTPHVGMVRTCLFNWAYARHTGGTFVFRIEDTDAARDSEESFDAILDSLTWLGLDWDEGVGKGGPHEPYRQSQRMDLYKQVAAELLEAGYLYESFSTPEEVEARHRARGEDPKLGYDGYDRDLTEAQKAAYRAEGRRPVLRMRMPDEDITFTDLVRGPITFRAGSVPD
;
A
#
# COMPACT_ATOMS: atom_id res chain seq x y z
N THR A 1 -9.12 0.99 8.71
CA THR A 1 -9.61 2.32 9.10
C THR A 1 -11.10 2.49 8.81
N GLY A 2 -11.80 3.29 9.63
CA GLY A 2 -13.22 3.54 9.52
C GLY A 2 -14.12 2.45 10.13
N THR A 3 -15.44 2.66 10.03
CA THR A 3 -16.44 1.79 10.64
C THR A 3 -16.41 0.38 10.05
N PRO A 4 -16.57 -0.68 10.87
CA PRO A 4 -16.66 -2.05 10.37
C PRO A 4 -17.76 -2.22 9.34
N HIS A 5 -17.49 -2.99 8.31
CA HIS A 5 -18.48 -3.32 7.27
C HIS A 5 -18.30 -4.76 6.79
N VAL A 6 -19.32 -5.32 6.15
CA VAL A 6 -19.36 -6.72 5.72
C VAL A 6 -18.16 -7.13 4.84
N GLY A 7 -17.60 -6.21 4.03
CA GLY A 7 -16.43 -6.48 3.21
C GLY A 7 -15.18 -6.78 4.05
N MET A 8 -14.97 -6.03 5.14
CA MET A 8 -13.88 -6.30 6.09
C MET A 8 -14.06 -7.66 6.76
N VAL A 9 -15.27 -7.93 7.28
CA VAL A 9 -15.60 -9.20 7.94
C VAL A 9 -15.36 -10.38 6.99
N ARG A 10 -15.82 -10.27 5.74
CA ARG A 10 -15.58 -11.28 4.71
C ARG A 10 -14.09 -11.56 4.51
N THR A 11 -13.28 -10.52 4.40
CA THR A 11 -11.82 -10.67 4.23
C THR A 11 -11.19 -11.35 5.44
N CYS A 12 -11.55 -10.93 6.65
CA CYS A 12 -11.09 -11.58 7.89
C CYS A 12 -11.50 -13.05 7.95
N LEU A 13 -12.75 -13.37 7.62
CA LEU A 13 -13.27 -14.74 7.65
C LEU A 13 -12.49 -15.66 6.69
N PHE A 14 -12.20 -15.23 5.47
CA PHE A 14 -11.42 -16.05 4.52
C PHE A 14 -10.00 -16.32 5.02
N ASN A 15 -9.33 -15.30 5.53
CA ASN A 15 -7.97 -15.43 6.07
C ASN A 15 -7.97 -16.30 7.35
N TRP A 16 -8.92 -16.09 8.23
CA TRP A 16 -9.09 -16.90 9.45
C TRP A 16 -9.33 -18.37 9.11
N ALA A 17 -10.30 -18.66 8.24
CA ALA A 17 -10.62 -20.02 7.83
C ALA A 17 -9.44 -20.73 7.17
N TYR A 18 -8.69 -20.01 6.31
CA TYR A 18 -7.49 -20.55 5.68
C TYR A 18 -6.39 -20.85 6.70
N ALA A 19 -6.12 -19.92 7.60
CA ALA A 19 -5.13 -20.13 8.66
C ALA A 19 -5.50 -21.34 9.56
N ARG A 20 -6.77 -21.47 9.96
CA ARG A 20 -7.24 -22.61 10.76
C ARG A 20 -7.16 -23.92 9.98
N HIS A 21 -7.51 -23.93 8.70
CA HIS A 21 -7.45 -25.10 7.84
C HIS A 21 -6.02 -25.61 7.62
N THR A 22 -5.06 -24.69 7.46
CA THR A 22 -3.66 -25.05 7.17
C THR A 22 -2.76 -25.16 8.40
N GLY A 23 -3.29 -24.90 9.59
CA GLY A 23 -2.50 -24.81 10.83
C GLY A 23 -1.55 -23.61 10.85
N GLY A 24 -1.85 -22.56 10.09
CA GLY A 24 -1.10 -21.32 10.02
C GLY A 24 -1.47 -20.33 11.13
N THR A 25 -0.78 -19.20 11.16
CA THR A 25 -1.00 -18.10 12.11
C THR A 25 -1.84 -17.01 11.45
N PHE A 26 -2.96 -16.64 12.08
CA PHE A 26 -3.76 -15.50 11.66
C PHE A 26 -3.26 -14.23 12.36
N VAL A 27 -2.63 -13.35 11.58
CA VAL A 27 -2.08 -12.07 12.05
C VAL A 27 -3.06 -10.95 11.77
N PHE A 28 -3.39 -10.14 12.79
CA PHE A 28 -4.29 -9.00 12.65
C PHE A 28 -3.57 -7.68 12.84
N ARG A 29 -3.55 -6.85 11.77
CA ARG A 29 -2.94 -5.52 11.75
C ARG A 29 -3.99 -4.44 11.49
N ILE A 30 -3.75 -3.25 12.04
CA ILE A 30 -4.54 -2.04 11.80
C ILE A 30 -3.79 -1.10 10.86
N GLU A 31 -4.44 -0.72 9.77
CA GLU A 31 -3.94 0.22 8.77
C GLU A 31 -4.54 1.61 9.05
N ASP A 32 -3.93 2.35 10.00
CA ASP A 32 -4.44 3.59 10.60
C ASP A 32 -3.74 4.86 10.10
N THR A 33 -3.21 4.85 8.88
CA THR A 33 -2.51 6.02 8.30
C THR A 33 -3.43 7.08 7.71
N ASP A 34 -4.72 6.80 7.54
CA ASP A 34 -5.72 7.78 7.10
C ASP A 34 -6.36 8.47 8.31
N ALA A 35 -5.71 9.53 8.79
CA ALA A 35 -6.15 10.27 9.97
C ALA A 35 -7.56 10.89 9.85
N ALA A 36 -8.11 11.05 8.64
CA ALA A 36 -9.46 11.55 8.43
C ALA A 36 -10.54 10.52 8.72
N ARG A 37 -10.21 9.22 8.62
CA ARG A 37 -11.13 8.10 8.81
C ARG A 37 -10.78 7.22 10.01
N ASP A 38 -9.64 7.47 10.63
CA ASP A 38 -9.20 6.71 11.80
C ASP A 38 -9.72 7.34 13.09
N SER A 39 -10.24 6.51 13.99
CA SER A 39 -10.65 6.89 15.34
C SER A 39 -10.56 5.67 16.27
N GLU A 40 -10.32 5.90 17.55
CA GLU A 40 -10.33 4.82 18.56
C GLU A 40 -11.71 4.14 18.63
N GLU A 41 -12.81 4.86 18.41
CA GLU A 41 -14.17 4.28 18.35
C GLU A 41 -14.30 3.30 17.18
N SER A 42 -13.78 3.63 16.00
CA SER A 42 -13.77 2.72 14.85
C SER A 42 -12.88 1.51 15.10
N PHE A 43 -11.75 1.70 15.77
CA PHE A 43 -10.86 0.65 16.17
C PHE A 43 -11.54 -0.34 17.13
N ASP A 44 -12.13 0.15 18.21
CA ASP A 44 -12.86 -0.69 19.18
C ASP A 44 -14.02 -1.44 18.52
N ALA A 45 -14.79 -0.77 17.65
CA ALA A 45 -15.88 -1.40 16.91
C ALA A 45 -15.41 -2.54 15.99
N ILE A 46 -14.21 -2.44 15.41
CA ILE A 46 -13.61 -3.55 14.63
C ILE A 46 -13.28 -4.73 15.54
N LEU A 47 -12.61 -4.49 16.67
CA LEU A 47 -12.28 -5.55 17.64
C LEU A 47 -13.52 -6.26 18.17
N ASP A 48 -14.52 -5.49 18.57
CA ASP A 48 -15.79 -6.01 19.07
C ASP A 48 -16.51 -6.86 18.01
N SER A 49 -16.54 -6.40 16.77
CA SER A 49 -17.16 -7.13 15.67
C SER A 49 -16.49 -8.48 15.41
N LEU A 50 -15.16 -8.52 15.38
CA LEU A 50 -14.40 -9.76 15.17
C LEU A 50 -14.56 -10.71 16.36
N THR A 51 -14.52 -10.19 17.57
CA THR A 51 -14.73 -10.96 18.80
C THR A 51 -16.13 -11.56 18.85
N TRP A 52 -17.16 -10.76 18.55
CA TRP A 52 -18.56 -11.22 18.50
C TRP A 52 -18.78 -12.33 17.46
N LEU A 53 -18.06 -12.27 16.33
CA LEU A 53 -18.12 -13.29 15.27
C LEU A 53 -17.27 -14.53 15.59
N GLY A 54 -16.49 -14.52 16.65
CA GLY A 54 -15.56 -15.61 16.98
C GLY A 54 -14.35 -15.70 16.04
N LEU A 55 -14.02 -14.63 15.34
CA LEU A 55 -12.86 -14.54 14.48
C LEU A 55 -11.64 -14.09 15.29
N ASP A 56 -11.16 -14.98 16.14
CA ASP A 56 -9.97 -14.76 16.96
C ASP A 56 -8.68 -14.77 16.11
N TRP A 57 -7.71 -13.99 16.53
CA TRP A 57 -6.38 -13.93 15.89
C TRP A 57 -5.29 -14.42 16.83
N ASP A 58 -4.20 -14.92 16.28
CA ASP A 58 -3.11 -15.52 17.04
C ASP A 58 -2.05 -14.49 17.42
N GLU A 59 -1.82 -13.53 16.53
CA GLU A 59 -0.84 -12.47 16.65
C GLU A 59 -1.45 -11.15 16.19
N GLY A 60 -1.09 -10.03 16.80
CA GLY A 60 -1.58 -8.73 16.33
C GLY A 60 -1.98 -7.78 17.45
N VAL A 61 -2.82 -6.81 17.09
CA VAL A 61 -3.29 -5.79 18.02
C VAL A 61 -3.99 -6.43 19.23
N GLY A 62 -3.59 -5.98 20.43
CA GLY A 62 -4.15 -6.48 21.69
C GLY A 62 -3.61 -7.82 22.17
N LYS A 63 -2.93 -8.59 21.32
CA LYS A 63 -2.29 -9.85 21.68
C LYS A 63 -0.77 -9.81 21.68
N GLY A 64 -0.18 -8.89 20.89
CA GLY A 64 1.25 -8.84 20.69
C GLY A 64 1.76 -9.91 19.73
N GLY A 65 3.07 -10.14 19.72
CA GLY A 65 3.74 -11.14 18.91
C GLY A 65 5.12 -10.68 18.38
N PRO A 66 5.81 -11.54 17.62
CA PRO A 66 7.20 -11.29 17.22
C PRO A 66 7.38 -10.17 16.18
N HIS A 67 6.29 -9.67 15.56
CA HIS A 67 6.36 -8.70 14.45
C HIS A 67 5.77 -7.33 14.84
N GLU A 68 5.71 -7.00 16.11
CA GLU A 68 5.25 -5.70 16.60
C GLU A 68 6.03 -4.53 15.97
N PRO A 69 5.41 -3.33 15.93
CA PRO A 69 4.02 -2.99 16.25
C PRO A 69 3.02 -3.36 15.15
N TYR A 70 1.74 -3.56 15.52
CA TYR A 70 0.67 -3.99 14.60
C TYR A 70 -0.26 -2.85 14.17
N ARG A 71 -0.01 -1.63 14.58
CA ARG A 71 -0.60 -0.42 13.99
C ARG A 71 0.37 0.16 12.96
N GLN A 72 -0.11 0.45 11.76
CA GLN A 72 0.72 0.94 10.66
C GLN A 72 1.38 2.29 11.01
N SER A 73 0.65 3.20 11.67
CA SER A 73 1.17 4.49 12.12
C SER A 73 2.40 4.40 13.04
N GLN A 74 2.54 3.29 13.77
CA GLN A 74 3.67 3.05 14.67
C GLN A 74 4.91 2.47 13.96
N ARG A 75 4.84 2.19 12.66
CA ARG A 75 5.91 1.58 11.86
C ARG A 75 6.65 2.56 10.97
N MET A 76 6.45 3.87 11.14
CA MET A 76 6.98 4.89 10.22
C MET A 76 8.50 4.88 10.11
N ASP A 77 9.23 4.57 11.18
CA ASP A 77 10.70 4.52 11.11
C ASP A 77 11.18 3.30 10.33
N LEU A 78 10.53 2.14 10.47
CA LEU A 78 10.78 0.98 9.64
C LEU A 78 10.49 1.28 8.16
N TYR A 79 9.38 1.96 7.86
CA TYR A 79 9.05 2.32 6.47
C TYR A 79 10.06 3.29 5.86
N LYS A 80 10.56 4.26 6.62
CA LYS A 80 11.63 5.18 6.16
C LYS A 80 12.92 4.42 5.85
N GLN A 81 13.31 3.48 6.72
CA GLN A 81 14.48 2.66 6.51
C GLN A 81 14.34 1.82 5.24
N VAL A 82 13.26 1.04 5.10
CA VAL A 82 13.02 0.20 3.92
C VAL A 82 12.90 1.04 2.65
N ALA A 83 12.25 2.20 2.70
CA ALA A 83 12.16 3.10 1.56
C ALA A 83 13.55 3.62 1.12
N ALA A 84 14.45 3.91 2.06
CA ALA A 84 15.83 4.29 1.75
C ALA A 84 16.60 3.14 1.09
N GLU A 85 16.49 1.93 1.61
CA GLU A 85 17.10 0.73 1.03
C GLU A 85 16.59 0.45 -0.39
N LEU A 86 15.29 0.56 -0.62
CA LEU A 86 14.68 0.37 -1.95
C LEU A 86 15.07 1.48 -2.93
N LEU A 87 15.23 2.72 -2.46
CA LEU A 87 15.69 3.84 -3.28
C LEU A 87 17.16 3.64 -3.70
N GLU A 88 18.02 3.23 -2.77
CA GLU A 88 19.42 2.92 -3.04
C GLU A 88 19.55 1.73 -4.01
N ALA A 89 18.72 0.72 -3.87
CA ALA A 89 18.68 -0.45 -4.77
C ALA A 89 18.06 -0.14 -6.16
N GLY A 90 17.51 1.07 -6.37
CA GLY A 90 16.91 1.48 -7.64
C GLY A 90 15.48 0.97 -7.89
N TYR A 91 14.84 0.35 -6.90
CA TYR A 91 13.43 -0.06 -6.97
C TYR A 91 12.45 1.10 -6.76
N LEU A 92 12.91 2.16 -6.11
CA LEU A 92 12.17 3.42 -5.99
C LEU A 92 12.92 4.54 -6.70
N TYR A 93 12.19 5.60 -7.01
CA TYR A 93 12.75 6.84 -7.50
C TYR A 93 11.94 8.05 -7.00
N GLU A 94 12.53 9.23 -7.05
CA GLU A 94 11.89 10.49 -6.65
C GLU A 94 11.09 11.08 -7.81
N SER A 95 9.83 11.36 -7.57
CA SER A 95 8.93 12.07 -8.50
C SER A 95 8.53 13.42 -7.91
N PHE A 96 8.63 14.47 -8.72
CA PHE A 96 8.31 15.85 -8.37
C PHE A 96 7.02 16.35 -9.02
N SER A 97 6.42 15.55 -9.91
CA SER A 97 5.17 15.91 -10.59
C SER A 97 4.00 15.97 -9.62
N THR A 98 3.19 17.03 -9.73
CA THR A 98 1.93 17.13 -9.01
C THR A 98 0.82 16.34 -9.73
N PRO A 99 -0.28 15.97 -9.05
CA PRO A 99 -1.43 15.34 -9.71
C PRO A 99 -1.96 16.17 -10.89
N GLU A 100 -2.02 17.49 -10.74
CA GLU A 100 -2.51 18.42 -11.78
C GLU A 100 -1.60 18.42 -13.02
N GLU A 101 -0.29 18.35 -12.82
CA GLU A 101 0.70 18.24 -13.91
C GLU A 101 0.54 16.92 -14.67
N VAL A 102 0.33 15.81 -13.95
CA VAL A 102 0.08 14.48 -14.56
C VAL A 102 -1.21 14.52 -15.39
N GLU A 103 -2.31 15.01 -14.81
CA GLU A 103 -3.58 15.15 -15.53
C GLU A 103 -3.45 16.06 -16.78
N ALA A 104 -2.74 17.17 -16.66
CA ALA A 104 -2.53 18.08 -17.80
C ALA A 104 -1.76 17.39 -18.95
N ARG A 105 -0.74 16.57 -18.63
CA ARG A 105 -0.01 15.80 -19.64
C ARG A 105 -0.88 14.75 -20.33
N HIS A 106 -1.73 14.04 -19.57
CA HIS A 106 -2.72 13.10 -20.15
C HIS A 106 -3.69 13.82 -21.09
N ARG A 107 -4.27 14.95 -20.66
CA ARG A 107 -5.17 15.75 -21.50
C ARG A 107 -4.49 16.23 -22.80
N ALA A 108 -3.22 16.67 -22.70
CA ALA A 108 -2.45 17.11 -23.85
C ALA A 108 -2.21 15.98 -24.87
N ARG A 109 -2.17 14.72 -24.44
CA ARG A 109 -2.07 13.52 -25.28
C ARG A 109 -3.42 12.98 -25.73
N GLY A 110 -4.54 13.58 -25.32
CA GLY A 110 -5.89 13.08 -25.62
C GLY A 110 -6.27 11.81 -24.84
N GLU A 111 -5.61 11.56 -23.71
CA GLU A 111 -5.82 10.42 -22.82
C GLU A 111 -6.77 10.77 -21.68
N ASP A 112 -7.29 9.75 -20.98
CA ASP A 112 -8.07 9.95 -19.76
C ASP A 112 -7.18 10.54 -18.64
N PRO A 113 -7.52 11.72 -18.09
CA PRO A 113 -6.74 12.33 -17.00
C PRO A 113 -6.57 11.45 -15.75
N LYS A 114 -7.42 10.42 -15.59
CA LYS A 114 -7.45 9.51 -14.44
C LYS A 114 -6.62 8.24 -14.61
N LEU A 115 -5.83 8.13 -15.67
CA LEU A 115 -4.97 6.95 -15.93
C LEU A 115 -3.89 6.70 -14.87
N GLY A 116 -3.68 7.64 -13.94
CA GLY A 116 -2.64 7.54 -12.94
C GLY A 116 -1.33 8.17 -13.39
N TYR A 117 -0.24 7.84 -12.73
CA TYR A 117 1.04 8.46 -13.02
C TYR A 117 1.61 8.01 -14.36
N ASP A 118 2.18 8.95 -15.11
CA ASP A 118 2.62 8.76 -16.51
C ASP A 118 4.13 8.46 -16.68
N GLY A 119 4.85 8.19 -15.60
CA GLY A 119 6.27 7.84 -15.64
C GLY A 119 7.23 9.01 -15.95
N TYR A 120 6.73 10.24 -16.01
CA TYR A 120 7.49 11.42 -16.48
C TYR A 120 8.80 11.65 -15.73
N ASP A 121 8.81 11.42 -14.40
CA ASP A 121 10.00 11.68 -13.57
C ASP A 121 10.90 10.44 -13.40
N ARG A 122 10.58 9.32 -14.06
CA ARG A 122 11.22 8.04 -13.84
C ARG A 122 12.75 8.06 -14.01
N ASP A 123 13.23 8.86 -14.93
CA ASP A 123 14.64 8.93 -15.33
C ASP A 123 15.23 10.34 -15.18
N LEU A 124 14.77 11.12 -14.19
CA LEU A 124 15.33 12.42 -13.88
C LEU A 124 16.80 12.32 -13.49
N THR A 125 17.60 13.17 -14.08
CA THR A 125 19.01 13.37 -13.69
C THR A 125 19.11 14.09 -12.35
N GLU A 126 20.23 13.93 -11.65
CA GLU A 126 20.46 14.65 -10.38
C GLU A 126 20.41 16.18 -10.53
N ALA A 127 20.82 16.71 -11.68
CA ALA A 127 20.71 18.14 -11.99
C ALA A 127 19.23 18.60 -12.07
N GLN A 128 18.36 17.79 -12.68
CA GLN A 128 16.92 18.08 -12.78
C GLN A 128 16.26 17.99 -11.39
N LYS A 129 16.60 16.96 -10.61
CA LYS A 129 16.11 16.82 -9.22
C LYS A 129 16.55 18.00 -8.35
N ALA A 130 17.81 18.44 -8.49
CA ALA A 130 18.32 19.61 -7.79
C ALA A 130 17.59 20.90 -8.17
N ALA A 131 17.26 21.09 -9.45
CA ALA A 131 16.47 22.23 -9.93
C ALA A 131 15.06 22.23 -9.30
N TYR A 132 14.35 21.10 -9.28
CA TYR A 132 13.04 21.01 -8.62
C TYR A 132 13.12 21.29 -7.11
N ARG A 133 14.15 20.81 -6.42
CA ARG A 133 14.36 21.15 -5.00
C ARG A 133 14.63 22.64 -4.80
N ALA A 134 15.36 23.29 -5.71
CA ALA A 134 15.60 24.73 -5.66
C ALA A 134 14.30 25.55 -5.87
N GLU A 135 13.34 25.02 -6.61
CA GLU A 135 11.98 25.56 -6.75
C GLU A 135 11.12 25.32 -5.48
N GLY A 136 11.62 24.63 -4.47
CA GLY A 136 10.89 24.28 -3.24
C GLY A 136 9.99 23.06 -3.36
N ARG A 137 10.07 22.30 -4.47
CA ARG A 137 9.29 21.08 -4.65
C ARG A 137 9.81 19.97 -3.74
N ARG A 138 8.90 19.21 -3.16
CA ARG A 138 9.22 18.01 -2.37
C ARG A 138 8.89 16.78 -3.18
N PRO A 139 9.82 15.81 -3.29
CA PRO A 139 9.54 14.58 -4.00
C PRO A 139 8.60 13.65 -3.23
N VAL A 140 7.88 12.83 -3.97
CA VAL A 140 7.29 11.58 -3.47
C VAL A 140 8.11 10.42 -4.01
N LEU A 141 8.18 9.33 -3.27
CA LEU A 141 8.80 8.11 -3.75
C LEU A 141 7.79 7.29 -4.54
N ARG A 142 8.19 6.84 -5.72
CA ARG A 142 7.41 5.95 -6.59
C ARG A 142 8.15 4.64 -6.80
N MET A 143 7.40 3.56 -6.86
CA MET A 143 7.94 2.26 -7.21
C MET A 143 8.21 2.21 -8.72
N ARG A 144 9.39 1.76 -9.10
CA ARG A 144 9.73 1.48 -10.50
C ARG A 144 9.10 0.14 -10.89
N MET A 145 7.93 0.19 -11.53
CA MET A 145 7.27 -1.02 -11.99
C MET A 145 8.10 -1.73 -13.06
N PRO A 146 8.22 -3.07 -13.02
CA PRO A 146 8.93 -3.83 -14.03
C PRO A 146 8.29 -3.69 -15.41
N ASP A 147 9.15 -3.66 -16.45
CA ASP A 147 8.73 -3.61 -17.86
C ASP A 147 8.52 -5.03 -18.45
N GLU A 148 8.06 -5.96 -17.61
CA GLU A 148 7.78 -7.35 -17.97
C GLU A 148 6.45 -7.81 -17.38
N ASP A 149 5.87 -8.87 -17.97
CA ASP A 149 4.66 -9.49 -17.46
C ASP A 149 4.96 -10.22 -16.15
N ILE A 150 4.16 -9.94 -15.11
CA ILE A 150 4.27 -10.60 -13.80
C ILE A 150 3.15 -11.61 -13.65
N THR A 151 3.49 -12.89 -13.51
CA THR A 151 2.53 -13.97 -13.28
C THR A 151 2.72 -14.57 -11.88
N PHE A 152 1.62 -14.75 -11.17
CA PHE A 152 1.60 -15.51 -9.91
C PHE A 152 0.38 -16.45 -9.90
N THR A 153 0.41 -17.43 -9.01
CA THR A 153 -0.72 -18.36 -8.84
C THR A 153 -1.54 -17.94 -7.64
N ASP A 154 -2.76 -17.47 -7.88
CA ASP A 154 -3.77 -17.22 -6.86
C ASP A 154 -4.35 -18.56 -6.37
N LEU A 155 -4.56 -18.68 -5.05
CA LEU A 155 -5.05 -19.92 -4.43
C LEU A 155 -6.47 -20.32 -4.86
N VAL A 156 -7.28 -19.33 -5.29
CA VAL A 156 -8.68 -19.53 -5.69
C VAL A 156 -8.84 -19.48 -7.22
N ARG A 157 -8.17 -18.52 -7.86
CA ARG A 157 -8.35 -18.21 -9.28
C ARG A 157 -7.33 -18.87 -10.21
N GLY A 158 -6.28 -19.50 -9.66
CA GLY A 158 -5.18 -20.04 -10.44
C GLY A 158 -4.23 -18.94 -10.99
N PRO A 159 -3.59 -19.14 -12.15
CA PRO A 159 -2.63 -18.18 -12.68
C PRO A 159 -3.27 -16.82 -13.02
N ILE A 160 -2.67 -15.74 -12.49
CA ILE A 160 -3.04 -14.36 -12.81
C ILE A 160 -1.81 -13.67 -13.37
N THR A 161 -1.97 -13.00 -14.51
CA THR A 161 -0.89 -12.24 -15.16
C THR A 161 -1.22 -10.77 -15.20
N PHE A 162 -0.35 -9.94 -14.66
CA PHE A 162 -0.32 -8.50 -14.86
C PHE A 162 0.62 -8.21 -16.03
N ARG A 163 0.08 -7.60 -17.08
CA ARG A 163 0.87 -7.23 -18.25
C ARG A 163 1.80 -6.07 -17.95
N ALA A 164 2.96 -6.04 -18.58
CA ALA A 164 3.87 -4.89 -18.55
C ALA A 164 3.09 -3.60 -18.84
N GLY A 165 3.32 -2.57 -18.05
CA GLY A 165 2.66 -1.27 -18.18
C GLY A 165 1.17 -1.22 -17.80
N SER A 166 0.56 -2.30 -17.30
CA SER A 166 -0.84 -2.29 -16.85
C SER A 166 -1.04 -1.64 -15.47
N VAL A 167 0.02 -1.49 -14.70
CA VAL A 167 0.05 -0.81 -13.41
C VAL A 167 1.05 0.34 -13.50
N PRO A 168 0.64 1.59 -13.22
CA PRO A 168 1.56 2.72 -13.21
C PRO A 168 2.53 2.66 -12.02
N ASP A 169 3.65 3.38 -12.16
CA ASP A 169 4.63 3.57 -11.07
C ASP A 169 4.06 4.26 -9.82
#